data_e230d5dfd99696c86578f1bca90a459b
#
_entry.id   e230d5dfd99696c86578f1bca90a459b
#
_cell.length_a   1.000
_cell.length_b   1.000
_cell.length_c   1.000
_cell.angle_alpha   90.00
_cell.angle_beta   90.00
_cell.angle_gamma   90.00
#
_symmetry.space_group_name_H-M   'P 1'
#
loop_
_entity.id
_entity.type
_entity.pdbx_description
1 polymer ?
#
loop_
_entity_poly.entity_id
_entity_poly.type
_entity_poly.pdbx_seq_one_letter_code
_entity_poly.pdbx_strand_id
1 'polypeptide(L)'
;MWHDGTKARIVVDGLVSCGFELRAQIVWVKNCFAVGRGHYHWQHEPCWYAVKKGRKGHWRGGRKQATVWRIVDRVLRPDELVFIRREDAGQIYAISGDESTVWEIPKPRKSETGHSTQKPVECMRRPIANNSSPASLVYDPFLGSGSTLIAAEMMGRFCLGMELDPKYCDVIVDRWQQFTGKVAVLQSTGQAFDEVKNDRQAAE
;
A
#
# COMPACT_ATOMS: atom_id res chain seq x y z
N MET A 1 -5.46 -6.38 6.07
CA MET A 1 -4.37 -7.31 5.73
C MET A 1 -4.60 -7.87 4.33
N TRP A 2 -3.68 -7.59 3.39
CA TRP A 2 -3.70 -8.12 2.03
C TRP A 2 -3.33 -9.60 2.02
N HIS A 3 -3.95 -10.38 1.13
CA HIS A 3 -3.69 -11.81 1.03
C HIS A 3 -3.99 -12.34 -0.38
N ASP A 4 -3.46 -13.50 -0.70
CA ASP A 4 -3.90 -14.30 -1.84
C ASP A 4 -5.31 -14.84 -1.60
N GLY A 5 -6.16 -14.85 -2.62
CA GLY A 5 -7.54 -15.31 -2.49
C GLY A 5 -7.67 -16.73 -1.97
N THR A 6 -6.72 -17.61 -2.30
CA THR A 6 -6.70 -19.01 -1.83
C THR A 6 -6.31 -19.13 -0.35
N LYS A 7 -5.70 -18.10 0.24
CA LYS A 7 -5.25 -18.03 1.63
C LYS A 7 -6.20 -17.26 2.54
N ALA A 8 -7.34 -16.81 2.02
CA ALA A 8 -8.30 -15.99 2.75
C ALA A 8 -8.68 -16.57 4.12
N ARG A 9 -8.94 -17.87 4.18
CA ARG A 9 -9.32 -18.56 5.43
C ARG A 9 -8.20 -18.51 6.47
N ILE A 10 -6.96 -18.83 6.08
CA ILE A 10 -5.81 -18.82 7.00
C ILE A 10 -5.62 -17.43 7.61
N VAL A 11 -5.76 -16.39 6.79
CA VAL A 11 -5.65 -15.00 7.25
C VAL A 11 -6.77 -14.62 8.20
N VAL A 12 -8.01 -15.05 7.92
CA VAL A 12 -9.16 -14.86 8.82
C VAL A 12 -8.92 -15.53 10.15
N ASP A 13 -8.56 -16.83 10.15
CA ASP A 13 -8.32 -17.61 11.36
C ASP A 13 -7.20 -16.95 12.21
N GLY A 14 -6.11 -16.49 11.57
CA GLY A 14 -5.04 -15.75 12.23
C GLY A 14 -5.49 -14.42 12.83
N LEU A 15 -6.27 -13.62 12.11
CA LEU A 15 -6.81 -12.37 12.63
C LEU A 15 -7.74 -12.60 13.83
N VAL A 16 -8.65 -13.58 13.73
CA VAL A 16 -9.60 -13.92 14.79
C VAL A 16 -8.87 -14.44 16.03
N SER A 17 -7.88 -15.34 15.87
CA SER A 17 -7.07 -15.87 16.99
C SER A 17 -6.30 -14.76 17.69
N CYS A 18 -5.86 -13.74 16.96
CA CYS A 18 -5.25 -12.55 17.53
C CYS A 18 -6.27 -11.56 18.12
N GLY A 19 -7.56 -11.89 18.16
CA GLY A 19 -8.63 -11.07 18.75
C GLY A 19 -9.04 -9.89 17.90
N PHE A 20 -8.96 -9.99 16.56
CA PHE A 20 -9.54 -9.03 15.64
C PHE A 20 -10.93 -9.46 15.17
N GLU A 21 -11.80 -8.49 14.94
CA GLU A 21 -13.12 -8.65 14.33
C GLU A 21 -13.06 -8.12 12.90
N LEU A 22 -13.50 -8.94 11.94
CA LEU A 22 -13.60 -8.54 10.55
C LEU A 22 -14.74 -7.54 10.38
N ARG A 23 -14.49 -6.46 9.64
CA ARG A 23 -15.47 -5.40 9.38
C ARG A 23 -15.86 -5.31 7.91
N ALA A 24 -14.89 -5.45 7.01
CA ALA A 24 -15.12 -5.41 5.57
C ALA A 24 -14.01 -6.16 4.81
N GLN A 25 -14.32 -6.60 3.61
CA GLN A 25 -13.34 -7.04 2.64
C GLN A 25 -13.20 -5.97 1.56
N ILE A 26 -11.97 -5.51 1.35
CA ILE A 26 -11.60 -4.59 0.28
C ILE A 26 -11.02 -5.42 -0.85
N VAL A 27 -11.35 -5.08 -2.09
CA VAL A 27 -10.84 -5.78 -3.28
C VAL A 27 -10.11 -4.77 -4.16
N TRP A 28 -8.83 -5.00 -4.39
CA TRP A 28 -8.08 -4.28 -5.41
C TRP A 28 -8.20 -5.01 -6.74
N VAL A 29 -8.85 -4.38 -7.72
CA VAL A 29 -8.95 -4.87 -9.09
C VAL A 29 -7.75 -4.36 -9.89
N LYS A 30 -7.05 -5.27 -10.55
CA LYS A 30 -5.90 -4.98 -11.40
C LYS A 30 -6.38 -4.65 -12.82
N ASN A 31 -5.67 -3.78 -13.53
CA ASN A 31 -5.93 -3.49 -14.94
C ASN A 31 -5.61 -4.67 -15.89
N CYS A 32 -4.84 -5.65 -15.41
CA CYS A 32 -4.56 -6.89 -16.13
C CYS A 32 -4.61 -8.09 -15.18
N PHE A 33 -4.97 -9.25 -15.68
CA PHE A 33 -4.95 -10.49 -14.92
C PHE A 33 -3.52 -11.06 -14.81
N ALA A 34 -3.28 -11.85 -13.78
CA ALA A 34 -2.07 -12.65 -13.66
C ALA A 34 -2.33 -14.01 -14.33
N VAL A 35 -1.53 -14.34 -15.35
CA VAL A 35 -1.62 -15.64 -16.02
C VAL A 35 -1.26 -16.73 -15.00
N GLY A 36 -2.19 -17.64 -14.75
CA GLY A 36 -2.02 -18.81 -13.88
C GLY A 36 -2.31 -20.10 -14.66
N ARG A 37 -2.07 -21.24 -14.03
CA ARG A 37 -2.36 -22.58 -14.61
C ARG A 37 -3.84 -22.97 -14.52
N GLY A 38 -4.68 -22.16 -13.86
CA GLY A 38 -6.11 -22.43 -13.71
C GLY A 38 -6.94 -21.94 -14.90
N HIS A 39 -8.22 -22.36 -14.96
CA HIS A 39 -9.16 -21.92 -16.00
C HIS A 39 -9.56 -20.44 -15.85
N TYR A 40 -9.48 -19.89 -14.62
CA TYR A 40 -9.74 -18.49 -14.32
C TYR A 40 -8.45 -17.81 -13.86
N HIS A 41 -8.20 -16.62 -14.38
CA HIS A 41 -7.02 -15.82 -14.03
C HIS A 41 -7.37 -14.77 -12.99
N TRP A 42 -6.53 -14.66 -11.97
CA TRP A 42 -6.72 -13.70 -10.88
C TRP A 42 -6.50 -12.26 -11.35
N GLN A 43 -7.56 -11.47 -11.34
CA GLN A 43 -7.52 -10.04 -11.68
C GLN A 43 -7.70 -9.14 -10.46
N HIS A 44 -7.75 -9.68 -9.27
CA HIS A 44 -7.92 -8.92 -8.04
C HIS A 44 -7.08 -9.48 -6.89
N GLU A 45 -6.86 -8.63 -5.89
CA GLU A 45 -6.31 -9.05 -4.59
C GLU A 45 -7.22 -8.57 -3.47
N PRO A 46 -7.63 -9.45 -2.55
CA PRO A 46 -8.46 -9.06 -1.43
C PRO A 46 -7.64 -8.58 -0.23
N CYS A 47 -8.26 -7.69 0.56
CA CYS A 47 -7.71 -7.19 1.83
C CYS A 47 -8.78 -7.21 2.91
N TRP A 48 -8.49 -7.81 4.05
CA TRP A 48 -9.37 -7.73 5.21
C TRP A 48 -9.14 -6.43 5.98
N TYR A 49 -10.22 -5.68 6.18
CA TYR A 49 -10.30 -4.62 7.18
C TYR A 49 -10.85 -5.21 8.47
N ALA A 50 -10.06 -5.16 9.52
CA ALA A 50 -10.39 -5.73 10.81
C ALA A 50 -10.05 -4.75 11.94
N VAL A 51 -10.79 -4.82 13.04
CA VAL A 51 -10.61 -3.97 14.22
C VAL A 51 -10.44 -4.88 15.43
N LYS A 52 -9.53 -4.51 16.35
CA LYS A 52 -9.32 -5.25 17.60
C LYS A 52 -10.63 -5.31 18.39
N LYS A 53 -11.00 -6.50 18.87
CA LYS A 53 -12.22 -6.72 19.67
C LYS A 53 -12.27 -5.75 20.86
N GLY A 54 -13.43 -5.12 21.07
CA GLY A 54 -13.64 -4.14 22.12
C GLY A 54 -12.99 -2.77 21.87
N ARG A 55 -12.38 -2.53 20.70
CA ARG A 55 -11.84 -1.23 20.30
C ARG A 55 -12.68 -0.60 19.20
N LYS A 56 -12.66 0.74 19.16
CA LYS A 56 -13.22 1.49 18.04
C LYS A 56 -12.14 1.64 16.97
N GLY A 57 -12.49 1.43 15.70
CA GLY A 57 -11.62 1.78 14.57
C GLY A 57 -11.43 3.31 14.50
N HIS A 58 -10.24 3.75 14.13
CA HIS A 58 -9.95 5.18 13.92
C HIS A 58 -10.47 5.65 12.54
N TRP A 59 -11.73 5.30 12.22
CA TRP A 59 -12.31 5.59 10.92
C TRP A 59 -12.57 7.09 10.73
N ARG A 60 -12.03 7.66 9.65
CA ARG A 60 -12.17 9.06 9.24
C ARG A 60 -12.83 9.24 7.88
N GLY A 61 -13.08 8.16 7.16
CA GLY A 61 -13.55 8.13 5.77
C GLY A 61 -15.06 8.28 5.62
N GLY A 62 -15.79 9.02 6.39
CA GLY A 62 -17.23 9.27 6.21
C GLY A 62 -18.11 8.00 6.11
N ARG A 63 -19.44 8.17 5.91
CA ARG A 63 -20.40 7.05 5.82
C ARG A 63 -20.87 6.75 4.38
N LYS A 64 -20.37 7.46 3.38
CA LYS A 64 -20.80 7.32 1.98
C LYS A 64 -19.86 6.42 1.16
N GLN A 65 -18.95 5.71 1.80
CA GLN A 65 -18.02 4.82 1.10
C GLN A 65 -18.73 3.51 0.72
N ALA A 66 -18.99 3.34 -0.57
CA ALA A 66 -19.58 2.12 -1.11
C ALA A 66 -18.53 1.03 -1.34
N THR A 67 -18.97 -0.20 -1.62
CA THR A 67 -18.08 -1.38 -1.74
C THR A 67 -17.38 -1.52 -3.11
N VAL A 68 -17.57 -0.59 -4.06
CA VAL A 68 -16.95 -0.64 -5.39
C VAL A 68 -16.30 0.70 -5.74
N TRP A 69 -14.99 0.71 -5.99
CA TRP A 69 -14.24 1.87 -6.46
C TRP A 69 -13.91 1.70 -7.94
N ARG A 70 -14.32 2.64 -8.75
CA ARG A 70 -13.93 2.72 -10.15
C ARG A 70 -13.11 3.99 -10.35
N ILE A 71 -11.84 3.85 -10.68
CA ILE A 71 -11.08 4.90 -11.33
C ILE A 71 -11.41 4.75 -12.81
N VAL A 72 -12.16 5.69 -13.33
CA VAL A 72 -12.53 5.68 -14.75
C VAL A 72 -11.47 6.48 -15.49
N ASP A 73 -10.73 5.81 -16.35
CA ASP A 73 -9.90 6.45 -17.39
C ASP A 73 -10.84 6.93 -18.50
N ARG A 74 -11.55 8.03 -18.24
CA ARG A 74 -12.50 8.63 -19.19
C ARG A 74 -12.37 10.14 -19.22
N VAL A 75 -12.73 10.73 -20.35
CA VAL A 75 -12.91 12.18 -20.48
C VAL A 75 -14.02 12.63 -19.53
N LEU A 76 -13.67 13.52 -18.59
CA LEU A 76 -14.63 14.09 -17.64
C LEU A 76 -15.69 14.90 -18.35
N ARG A 77 -16.93 14.81 -17.88
CA ARG A 77 -18.00 15.69 -18.37
C ARG A 77 -17.84 17.09 -17.76
N PRO A 78 -18.32 18.14 -18.44
CA PRO A 78 -18.17 19.53 -17.96
C PRO A 78 -18.82 19.81 -16.59
N ASP A 79 -19.73 18.96 -16.15
CA ASP A 79 -20.49 19.06 -14.90
C ASP A 79 -19.88 18.22 -13.76
N GLU A 80 -18.79 17.53 -14.00
CA GLU A 80 -18.09 16.73 -12.98
C GLU A 80 -17.06 17.58 -12.24
N LEU A 81 -17.22 17.70 -10.92
CA LEU A 81 -16.25 18.37 -10.05
C LEU A 81 -15.01 17.48 -9.84
N VAL A 82 -13.86 17.98 -10.26
CA VAL A 82 -12.56 17.36 -10.04
C VAL A 82 -11.82 18.13 -8.95
N PHE A 83 -11.51 17.47 -7.83
CA PHE A 83 -10.63 18.05 -6.82
C PHE A 83 -9.19 17.61 -7.11
N ILE A 84 -8.34 18.54 -7.52
CA ILE A 84 -6.90 18.32 -7.70
C ILE A 84 -6.22 18.82 -6.45
N ARG A 85 -5.52 17.93 -5.72
CA ARG A 85 -4.57 18.38 -4.69
C ARG A 85 -3.33 18.96 -5.37
N ARG A 86 -2.85 20.08 -4.87
CA ARG A 86 -1.71 20.83 -5.42
C ARG A 86 -0.41 20.01 -5.46
N GLU A 87 -0.34 18.97 -4.61
CA GLU A 87 0.81 18.06 -4.46
C GLU A 87 0.87 16.98 -5.55
N ASP A 88 -0.25 16.74 -6.25
CA ASP A 88 -0.39 15.69 -7.27
C ASP A 88 -0.41 16.27 -8.70
N ALA A 89 0.22 17.41 -8.93
CA ALA A 89 0.14 18.22 -10.17
C ALA A 89 0.59 17.50 -11.47
N GLY A 90 0.85 16.21 -11.45
CA GLY A 90 1.18 15.39 -12.62
C GLY A 90 0.16 14.28 -12.93
N GLN A 91 -0.81 14.01 -12.05
CA GLN A 91 -1.81 12.96 -12.27
C GLN A 91 -3.20 13.44 -11.85
N ILE A 92 -4.11 13.51 -12.81
CA ILE A 92 -5.52 13.87 -12.57
C ILE A 92 -6.25 12.60 -12.13
N TYR A 93 -6.70 12.57 -10.87
CA TYR A 93 -7.61 11.55 -10.37
C TYR A 93 -9.02 12.10 -10.34
N ALA A 94 -9.93 11.54 -11.14
CA ALA A 94 -11.35 11.78 -10.99
C ALA A 94 -11.83 11.01 -9.74
N ILE A 95 -12.19 11.73 -8.69
CA ILE A 95 -12.85 11.16 -7.52
C ILE A 95 -14.35 11.26 -7.78
N SER A 96 -14.97 10.18 -8.26
CA SER A 96 -16.42 10.05 -8.12
C SER A 96 -16.74 9.90 -6.63
N GLY A 97 -17.75 10.58 -6.13
CA GLY A 97 -18.04 10.68 -4.69
C GLY A 97 -18.44 9.40 -3.97
N ASP A 98 -18.32 8.25 -4.60
CA ASP A 98 -18.68 6.93 -4.07
C ASP A 98 -17.42 6.09 -3.86
N GLU A 99 -16.83 6.16 -2.67
CA GLU A 99 -15.74 5.28 -2.24
C GLU A 99 -16.26 3.88 -1.92
N SER A 100 -15.63 2.87 -2.49
CA SER A 100 -16.09 1.48 -2.46
C SER A 100 -15.02 0.53 -1.92
N THR A 101 -15.38 -0.72 -1.60
CA THR A 101 -14.43 -1.77 -1.21
C THR A 101 -13.71 -2.42 -2.38
N VAL A 102 -14.08 -2.09 -3.62
CA VAL A 102 -13.37 -2.52 -4.84
C VAL A 102 -12.50 -1.39 -5.34
N TRP A 103 -11.19 -1.60 -5.40
CA TRP A 103 -10.22 -0.61 -5.83
C TRP A 103 -9.65 -0.97 -7.19
N GLU A 104 -9.94 -0.15 -8.18
CA GLU A 104 -9.33 -0.23 -9.51
C GLU A 104 -8.08 0.66 -9.52
N ILE A 105 -6.91 0.09 -9.26
CA ILE A 105 -5.63 0.79 -9.21
C ILE A 105 -4.69 0.14 -10.23
N PRO A 106 -4.12 0.89 -11.17
CA PRO A 106 -3.17 0.35 -12.12
C PRO A 106 -1.98 -0.32 -11.42
N LYS A 107 -1.62 -1.51 -11.88
CA LYS A 107 -0.41 -2.18 -11.38
C LYS A 107 0.82 -1.48 -11.97
N PRO A 108 1.83 -1.12 -11.18
CA PRO A 108 3.09 -0.58 -11.69
C PRO A 108 3.72 -1.54 -12.71
N ARG A 109 4.32 -1.01 -13.76
CA ARG A 109 5.04 -1.82 -14.75
C ARG A 109 6.32 -2.38 -14.12
N LYS A 110 6.67 -3.63 -14.45
CA LYS A 110 7.91 -4.27 -13.98
C LYS A 110 9.16 -3.46 -14.36
N SER A 111 9.14 -2.79 -15.51
CA SER A 111 10.21 -1.91 -15.97
C SER A 111 10.44 -0.69 -15.07
N GLU A 112 9.44 -0.28 -14.30
CA GLU A 112 9.51 0.92 -13.44
C GLU A 112 10.01 0.58 -12.03
N THR A 113 9.88 -0.68 -11.61
CA THR A 113 10.04 -1.05 -10.20
C THR A 113 11.03 -2.20 -9.97
N GLY A 114 11.45 -2.90 -11.02
CA GLY A 114 12.29 -4.12 -10.93
C GLY A 114 11.62 -5.31 -10.22
N HIS A 115 10.42 -5.13 -9.65
CA HIS A 115 9.74 -6.08 -8.79
C HIS A 115 8.41 -6.56 -9.39
N SER A 116 8.24 -7.87 -9.54
CA SER A 116 7.04 -8.45 -10.20
C SER A 116 5.76 -8.39 -9.35
N THR A 117 5.87 -8.28 -8.04
CA THR A 117 4.75 -8.35 -7.08
C THR A 117 4.51 -7.07 -6.30
N GLN A 118 5.14 -5.97 -6.69
CA GLN A 118 4.98 -4.69 -6.01
C GLN A 118 3.52 -4.23 -6.05
N LYS A 119 2.98 -3.88 -4.87
CA LYS A 119 1.68 -3.22 -4.77
C LYS A 119 1.80 -1.73 -5.07
N PRO A 120 0.83 -1.14 -5.76
CA PRO A 120 0.77 0.31 -5.92
C PRO A 120 0.76 1.02 -4.57
N VAL A 121 1.45 2.15 -4.48
CA VAL A 121 1.48 2.98 -3.25
C VAL A 121 0.07 3.38 -2.83
N GLU A 122 -0.83 3.62 -3.78
CA GLU A 122 -2.23 3.97 -3.54
C GLU A 122 -3.00 2.90 -2.75
N CYS A 123 -2.67 1.60 -2.93
CA CYS A 123 -3.26 0.52 -2.12
C CYS A 123 -2.94 0.65 -0.63
N MET A 124 -1.82 1.30 -0.28
CA MET A 124 -1.41 1.57 1.10
C MET A 124 -1.87 2.95 1.56
N ARG A 125 -1.84 3.94 0.68
CA ARG A 125 -2.23 5.31 0.98
C ARG A 125 -3.68 5.41 1.47
N ARG A 126 -4.62 4.74 0.80
CA ARG A 126 -6.05 4.79 1.14
C ARG A 126 -6.35 4.30 2.55
N PRO A 127 -5.94 3.10 2.98
CA PRO A 127 -6.20 2.66 4.35
C PRO A 127 -5.48 3.54 5.39
N ILE A 128 -4.28 4.06 5.09
CA ILE A 128 -3.56 4.98 5.95
C ILE A 128 -4.36 6.28 6.11
N ALA A 129 -4.85 6.87 5.01
CA ALA A 129 -5.69 8.08 5.03
C ALA A 129 -6.95 7.89 5.87
N ASN A 130 -7.64 6.78 5.65
CA ASN A 130 -8.94 6.52 6.27
C ASN A 130 -8.85 6.17 7.76
N ASN A 131 -7.70 5.70 8.24
CA ASN A 131 -7.58 5.12 9.58
C ASN A 131 -6.50 5.78 10.45
N SER A 132 -5.86 6.87 9.99
CA SER A 132 -4.82 7.54 10.76
C SER A 132 -4.85 9.06 10.57
N SER A 133 -4.16 9.78 11.45
CA SER A 133 -3.88 11.22 11.34
C SER A 133 -2.42 11.45 10.97
N PRO A 134 -2.03 12.65 10.52
CA PRO A 134 -0.63 13.06 10.50
C PRO A 134 0.06 12.75 11.84
N ALA A 135 1.33 12.37 11.79
CA ALA A 135 2.14 11.91 12.92
C ALA A 135 1.66 10.60 13.61
N SER A 136 0.64 9.90 13.09
CA SER A 136 0.31 8.55 13.57
C SER A 136 1.37 7.55 13.16
N LEU A 137 1.48 6.47 13.93
CA LEU A 137 2.35 5.34 13.63
C LEU A 137 1.64 4.34 12.72
N VAL A 138 2.29 3.96 11.63
CA VAL A 138 1.92 2.86 10.74
C VAL A 138 2.92 1.73 10.96
N TYR A 139 2.45 0.51 11.12
CA TYR A 139 3.29 -0.66 11.28
C TYR A 139 2.99 -1.69 10.19
N ASP A 140 4.02 -2.12 9.47
CA ASP A 140 3.93 -3.16 8.45
C ASP A 140 5.02 -4.23 8.68
N PRO A 141 4.64 -5.42 9.20
CA PRO A 141 5.58 -6.50 9.46
C PRO A 141 6.02 -7.26 8.19
N PHE A 142 5.50 -6.91 7.00
CA PHE A 142 5.79 -7.55 5.72
C PHE A 142 5.98 -6.49 4.63
N LEU A 143 6.99 -5.64 4.82
CA LEU A 143 7.15 -4.37 4.09
C LEU A 143 7.37 -4.57 2.58
N GLY A 144 7.95 -5.72 2.18
CA GLY A 144 8.18 -6.09 0.78
C GLY A 144 9.04 -5.05 0.06
N SER A 145 8.49 -4.39 -0.94
CA SER A 145 9.19 -3.33 -1.68
C SER A 145 9.03 -1.92 -1.07
N GLY A 146 8.45 -1.78 0.12
CA GLY A 146 8.33 -0.52 0.84
C GLY A 146 7.17 0.39 0.41
N SER A 147 6.14 -0.14 -0.27
CA SER A 147 4.99 0.71 -0.67
C SER A 147 4.27 1.34 0.51
N THR A 148 4.20 0.65 1.65
CA THR A 148 3.63 1.20 2.89
C THR A 148 4.46 2.34 3.45
N LEU A 149 5.80 2.20 3.44
CA LEU A 149 6.72 3.25 3.89
C LEU A 149 6.56 4.53 3.06
N ILE A 150 6.55 4.39 1.73
CA ILE A 150 6.35 5.53 0.83
C ILE A 150 4.98 6.19 1.07
N ALA A 151 3.91 5.40 1.20
CA ALA A 151 2.57 5.92 1.47
C ALA A 151 2.49 6.66 2.81
N ALA A 152 3.14 6.15 3.85
CA ALA A 152 3.21 6.79 5.16
C ALA A 152 3.97 8.13 5.10
N GLU A 153 5.14 8.17 4.45
CA GLU A 153 5.94 9.39 4.24
C GLU A 153 5.13 10.45 3.47
N MET A 154 4.49 10.08 2.34
CA MET A 154 3.61 10.99 1.56
C MET A 154 2.55 11.66 2.42
N MET A 155 2.09 10.99 3.43
CA MET A 155 0.98 11.45 4.27
C MET A 155 1.42 12.03 5.62
N GLY A 156 2.71 12.14 5.89
CA GLY A 156 3.26 12.65 7.15
C GLY A 156 2.97 11.71 8.33
N ARG A 157 3.08 10.41 8.13
CA ARG A 157 2.98 9.38 9.17
C ARG A 157 4.35 8.79 9.44
N PHE A 158 4.56 8.31 10.67
CA PHE A 158 5.71 7.46 10.98
C PHE A 158 5.44 6.04 10.52
N CYS A 159 6.44 5.37 9.94
CA CYS A 159 6.32 3.99 9.55
C CYS A 159 7.39 3.14 10.24
N LEU A 160 6.94 2.06 10.89
CA LEU A 160 7.80 0.97 11.32
C LEU A 160 7.55 -0.23 10.40
N GLY A 161 8.57 -0.73 9.76
CA GLY A 161 8.47 -1.85 8.84
C GLY A 161 9.45 -2.95 9.17
N MET A 162 9.08 -4.18 8.83
CA MET A 162 9.96 -5.35 8.88
C MET A 162 10.00 -6.00 7.51
N GLU A 163 11.18 -6.48 7.14
CA GLU A 163 11.38 -7.27 5.93
C GLU A 163 12.39 -8.36 6.21
N LEU A 164 12.11 -9.57 5.76
CA LEU A 164 12.94 -10.75 6.02
C LEU A 164 14.09 -10.85 5.03
N ASP A 165 13.86 -10.49 3.76
CA ASP A 165 14.87 -10.60 2.71
C ASP A 165 15.76 -9.36 2.69
N PRO A 166 17.09 -9.50 2.95
CA PRO A 166 18.02 -8.37 2.93
C PRO A 166 18.04 -7.59 1.61
N LYS A 167 17.82 -8.25 0.48
CA LYS A 167 17.77 -7.60 -0.83
C LYS A 167 16.58 -6.65 -0.94
N TYR A 168 15.46 -7.01 -0.32
CA TYR A 168 14.31 -6.11 -0.26
C TYR A 168 14.51 -4.98 0.75
N CYS A 169 15.26 -5.21 1.83
CA CYS A 169 15.66 -4.11 2.71
C CYS A 169 16.41 -3.02 1.95
N ASP A 170 17.35 -3.39 1.09
CA ASP A 170 18.09 -2.43 0.26
C ASP A 170 17.16 -1.71 -0.72
N VAL A 171 16.24 -2.43 -1.38
CA VAL A 171 15.24 -1.82 -2.28
C VAL A 171 14.34 -0.82 -1.55
N ILE A 172 13.91 -1.13 -0.31
CA ILE A 172 13.08 -0.25 0.51
C ILE A 172 13.82 1.06 0.79
N VAL A 173 15.07 0.97 1.23
CA VAL A 173 15.88 2.15 1.61
C VAL A 173 16.21 2.99 0.39
N ASP A 174 16.65 2.37 -0.72
CA ASP A 174 16.91 3.07 -1.99
C ASP A 174 15.67 3.85 -2.45
N ARG A 175 14.49 3.22 -2.45
CA ARG A 175 13.22 3.87 -2.84
C ARG A 175 12.85 5.03 -1.93
N TRP A 176 13.05 4.86 -0.62
CA TRP A 176 12.75 5.92 0.33
C TRP A 176 13.71 7.11 0.16
N GLN A 177 15.00 6.86 -0.04
CA GLN A 177 16.00 7.92 -0.33
C GLN A 177 15.65 8.67 -1.62
N GLN A 178 15.31 7.93 -2.71
CA GLN A 178 14.90 8.52 -3.98
C GLN A 178 13.63 9.36 -3.85
N PHE A 179 12.67 8.90 -3.07
CA PHE A 179 11.38 9.59 -2.89
C PHE A 179 11.53 10.86 -2.04
N THR A 180 12.31 10.78 -0.96
CA THR A 180 12.40 11.87 0.04
C THR A 180 13.54 12.83 -0.20
N GLY A 181 14.57 12.42 -0.92
CA GLY A 181 15.87 13.13 -1.03
C GLY A 181 16.68 13.09 0.28
N LYS A 182 16.27 12.32 1.28
CA LYS A 182 16.97 12.19 2.57
C LYS A 182 17.93 11.01 2.54
N VAL A 183 18.93 11.04 3.42
CA VAL A 183 19.90 9.95 3.61
C VAL A 183 19.40 9.05 4.75
N ALA A 184 19.31 7.75 4.50
CA ALA A 184 19.05 6.75 5.54
C ALA A 184 20.36 6.43 6.26
N VAL A 185 20.28 6.24 7.57
CA VAL A 185 21.43 5.91 8.42
C VAL A 185 21.17 4.64 9.21
N LEU A 186 22.21 3.81 9.37
CA LEU A 186 22.16 2.63 10.22
C LEU A 186 22.24 3.07 11.69
N GLN A 187 21.20 2.84 12.45
CA GLN A 187 21.09 3.34 13.83
C GLN A 187 22.24 2.88 14.74
N SER A 188 22.73 1.65 14.54
CA SER A 188 23.79 1.08 15.39
C SER A 188 25.17 1.72 15.21
N THR A 189 25.49 2.25 14.00
CA THR A 189 26.79 2.79 13.67
C THR A 189 26.77 4.25 13.25
N GLY A 190 25.60 4.77 12.88
CA GLY A 190 25.45 6.10 12.28
C GLY A 190 25.91 6.21 10.83
N GLN A 191 26.35 5.11 10.22
CA GLN A 191 26.79 5.09 8.82
C GLN A 191 25.62 5.34 7.85
N ALA A 192 25.89 6.05 6.77
CA ALA A 192 24.94 6.21 5.68
C ALA A 192 24.68 4.89 4.97
N PHE A 193 23.46 4.71 4.45
CA PHE A 193 23.09 3.47 3.76
C PHE A 193 24.02 3.13 2.59
N ASP A 194 24.40 4.13 1.80
CA ASP A 194 25.27 3.91 0.64
C ASP A 194 26.69 3.44 1.05
N GLU A 195 27.20 3.89 2.20
CA GLU A 195 28.48 3.42 2.76
C GLU A 195 28.37 1.94 3.15
N VAL A 196 27.30 1.58 3.90
CA VAL A 196 27.06 0.18 4.31
C VAL A 196 26.87 -0.74 3.11
N LYS A 197 26.19 -0.26 2.06
CA LYS A 197 25.95 -1.02 0.83
C LYS A 197 27.27 -1.29 0.08
N ASN A 198 28.13 -0.28 -0.04
CA ASN A 198 29.43 -0.41 -0.69
C ASN A 198 30.37 -1.36 0.08
N ASP A 199 30.41 -1.27 1.41
CA ASP A 199 31.21 -2.14 2.26
C ASP A 199 30.83 -3.62 2.10
N ARG A 200 29.51 -3.93 1.96
CA ARG A 200 29.05 -5.28 1.71
C ARG A 200 29.45 -5.80 0.34
N GLN A 201 29.33 -4.98 -0.71
CA GLN A 201 29.72 -5.35 -2.07
C GLN A 201 31.23 -5.58 -2.22
N ALA A 202 32.04 -4.89 -1.41
CA ALA A 202 33.49 -5.09 -1.39
C ALA A 202 33.91 -6.36 -0.63
N ALA A 203 33.02 -6.93 0.18
CA ALA A 203 33.26 -8.14 0.99
C ALA A 203 32.77 -9.44 0.32
N GLU A 204 32.05 -9.36 -0.80
CA GLU A 204 31.62 -10.49 -1.64
C GLU A 204 32.63 -10.78 -2.77
#